data_b9b6574178848b85acc62906ea9ef5c6
#
_entry.id   b9b6574178848b85acc62906ea9ef5c6
#
_cell.length_a   1.000
_cell.length_b   1.000
_cell.length_c   1.000
_cell.angle_alpha   90.00
_cell.angle_beta   90.00
_cell.angle_gamma   90.00
#
_symmetry.space_group_name_H-M   'P 1'
#
loop_
_entity.id
_entity.type
_entity.pdbx_description
1 polymer ?
#
loop_
_entity_poly.entity_id
_entity_poly.type
_entity_poly.pdbx_seq_one_letter_code
_entity_poly.pdbx_strand_id
1 'polypeptide(L)'
;MRLKKGDTYPFQQRLQYDDKTPIDLTDAFSVYLRARLDGATEYKINKPCVIVDPENGIVQFSPEDGDTDTPGMYSMEYVITYLGGKTQTVPSNNTMWLLILGDTDD
;
A
#
# COMPACT_ATOMS: atom_id res chain seq x y z
N MET A 1 -3.60 5.62 -7.71
CA MET A 1 -3.32 6.57 -6.62
C MET A 1 -2.22 7.53 -7.05
N ARG A 2 -2.31 8.76 -6.63
CA ARG A 2 -1.31 9.79 -6.93
C ARG A 2 -0.88 10.51 -5.68
N LEU A 3 0.42 10.70 -5.53
CA LEU A 3 1.02 11.53 -4.47
C LEU A 3 2.00 12.50 -5.11
N LYS A 4 2.34 13.55 -4.40
CA LYS A 4 3.42 14.45 -4.79
C LYS A 4 4.68 14.08 -4.06
N LYS A 5 5.81 14.33 -4.71
CA LYS A 5 7.14 14.15 -4.11
C LYS A 5 7.19 14.84 -2.76
N GLY A 6 7.59 14.09 -1.75
CA GLY A 6 7.74 14.59 -0.39
C GLY A 6 6.48 14.56 0.46
N ASP A 7 5.35 14.11 -0.09
CA ASP A 7 4.11 14.00 0.70
C ASP A 7 4.28 13.01 1.84
N THR A 8 3.87 13.42 3.04
CA THR A 8 3.87 12.58 4.22
C THR A 8 2.49 12.49 4.86
N TYR A 9 1.47 13.00 4.20
CA TYR A 9 0.10 12.98 4.71
C TYR A 9 -0.46 11.56 4.66
N PRO A 10 -1.07 11.06 5.74
CA PRO A 10 -1.61 9.70 5.77
C PRO A 10 -2.75 9.51 4.76
N PHE A 11 -2.84 8.32 4.20
CA PHE A 11 -3.97 7.96 3.35
C PHE A 11 -4.53 6.60 3.74
N GLN A 12 -5.81 6.40 3.44
CA GLN A 12 -6.51 5.16 3.74
C GLN A 12 -6.82 4.40 2.45
N GLN A 13 -6.86 3.09 2.55
CA GLN A 13 -7.18 2.20 1.45
C GLN A 13 -8.09 1.09 1.96
N ARG A 14 -9.15 0.81 1.21
CA ARG A 14 -9.96 -0.38 1.44
C ARG A 14 -9.33 -1.54 0.70
N LEU A 15 -9.02 -2.61 1.41
CA LEU A 15 -8.57 -3.85 0.81
C LEU A 15 -9.79 -4.70 0.47
N GLN A 16 -9.87 -5.17 -0.77
CA GLN A 16 -11.05 -5.87 -1.24
C GLN A 16 -10.68 -6.97 -2.23
N TYR A 17 -11.58 -7.95 -2.33
CA TYR A 17 -11.47 -8.99 -3.33
C TYR A 17 -11.81 -8.44 -4.73
N ASP A 18 -11.59 -9.25 -5.76
CA ASP A 18 -11.84 -8.85 -7.15
C ASP A 18 -13.31 -8.46 -7.38
N ASP A 19 -14.24 -9.06 -6.65
CA ASP A 19 -15.66 -8.72 -6.72
C ASP A 19 -16.03 -7.50 -5.89
N LYS A 20 -15.04 -6.80 -5.34
CA LYS A 20 -15.18 -5.59 -4.52
C LYS A 20 -15.74 -5.83 -3.13
N THR A 21 -15.86 -7.09 -2.70
CA THR A 21 -16.20 -7.40 -1.31
C THR A 21 -15.03 -7.02 -0.40
N PRO A 22 -15.25 -6.30 0.70
CA PRO A 22 -14.18 -5.97 1.63
C PRO A 22 -13.52 -7.23 2.20
N ILE A 23 -12.21 -7.17 2.36
CA ILE A 23 -11.47 -8.24 3.04
C ILE A 23 -11.60 -8.02 4.54
N ASP A 24 -12.08 -9.03 5.26
CA ASP A 24 -12.19 -8.97 6.72
C ASP A 24 -10.82 -9.16 7.33
N LEU A 25 -10.33 -8.13 8.02
CA LEU A 25 -9.01 -8.10 8.65
C LEU A 25 -9.07 -8.37 10.16
N THR A 26 -10.21 -8.89 10.65
CA THR A 26 -10.39 -9.13 12.09
C THR A 26 -9.28 -10.02 12.67
N ASP A 27 -8.86 -11.04 11.92
CA ASP A 27 -7.81 -11.96 12.34
C ASP A 27 -6.44 -11.63 11.76
N ALA A 28 -6.29 -10.44 11.19
CA ALA A 28 -5.00 -10.01 10.63
C ALA A 28 -4.05 -9.61 11.76
N PHE A 29 -2.85 -10.17 11.71
CA PHE A 29 -1.76 -9.80 12.61
C PHE A 29 -1.09 -8.51 12.13
N SER A 30 -0.88 -8.37 10.81
CA SER A 30 -0.27 -7.18 10.24
C SER A 30 -0.66 -7.02 8.78
N VAL A 31 -0.59 -5.77 8.31
CA VAL A 31 -0.72 -5.42 6.89
C VAL A 31 0.48 -4.55 6.54
N TYR A 32 1.24 -4.96 5.53
CA TYR A 32 2.37 -4.19 5.02
C TYR A 32 2.06 -3.64 3.65
N LEU A 33 2.37 -2.37 3.46
CA LEU A 33 2.39 -1.77 2.12
C LEU A 33 3.77 -1.99 1.52
N ARG A 34 3.80 -2.54 0.31
CA ARG A 34 5.00 -2.68 -0.49
C ARG A 34 4.82 -1.92 -1.79
N ALA A 35 5.77 -1.05 -2.10
CA ALA A 35 5.78 -0.30 -3.34
C ALA A 35 7.16 -0.35 -3.96
N ARG A 36 7.21 -0.66 -5.25
CA ARG A 36 8.45 -0.82 -5.99
C ARG A 36 8.37 0.01 -7.26
N LEU A 37 9.43 0.81 -7.50
CA LEU A 37 9.54 1.56 -8.74
C LEU A 37 9.51 0.60 -9.93
N ASP A 38 8.75 0.94 -10.96
CA ASP A 38 8.64 0.10 -12.14
C ASP A 38 10.01 -0.20 -12.71
N GLY A 39 10.31 -1.49 -12.88
CA GLY A 39 11.61 -1.96 -13.31
C GLY A 39 12.66 -2.16 -12.22
N ALA A 40 12.39 -1.74 -10.99
CA ALA A 40 13.33 -1.95 -9.89
C ALA A 40 13.17 -3.33 -9.27
N THR A 41 14.23 -3.81 -8.63
CA THR A 41 14.22 -5.10 -7.93
C THR A 41 13.93 -4.98 -6.45
N GLU A 42 14.12 -3.79 -5.87
CA GLU A 42 13.94 -3.56 -4.45
C GLU A 42 12.71 -2.70 -4.19
N TYR A 43 12.09 -2.90 -3.02
CA TYR A 43 10.96 -2.09 -2.60
C TYR A 43 11.45 -0.74 -2.09
N LYS A 44 10.82 0.33 -2.59
CA LYS A 44 11.01 1.68 -2.05
C LYS A 44 10.31 1.82 -0.71
N ILE A 45 9.12 1.21 -0.61
CA ILE A 45 8.32 1.19 0.61
C ILE A 45 8.04 -0.28 0.94
N ASN A 46 8.28 -0.66 2.20
CA ASN A 46 7.93 -1.98 2.73
C ASN A 46 7.72 -1.78 4.23
N LYS A 47 6.55 -1.25 4.57
CA LYS A 47 6.27 -0.77 5.92
C LYS A 47 4.87 -1.13 6.38
N PRO A 48 4.66 -1.27 7.69
CA PRO A 48 3.35 -1.62 8.21
C PRO A 48 2.34 -0.48 8.06
N CYS A 49 1.08 -0.90 7.87
CA CYS A 49 -0.07 -0.02 7.93
C CYS A 49 -0.79 -0.20 9.26
N VAL A 50 -1.58 0.81 9.64
CA VAL A 50 -2.51 0.69 10.76
C VAL A 50 -3.82 0.13 10.22
N ILE A 51 -4.38 -0.89 10.88
CA ILE A 51 -5.71 -1.40 10.55
C ILE A 51 -6.73 -0.50 11.24
N VAL A 52 -7.50 0.25 10.43
CA VAL A 52 -8.43 1.26 10.94
C VAL A 52 -9.81 0.68 11.18
N ASP A 53 -10.31 -0.10 10.20
CA ASP A 53 -11.62 -0.72 10.27
C ASP A 53 -11.48 -2.16 9.76
N PRO A 54 -11.23 -3.12 10.66
CA PRO A 54 -10.93 -4.48 10.24
C PRO A 54 -12.06 -5.17 9.48
N GLU A 55 -13.30 -4.98 9.88
CA GLU A 55 -14.42 -5.64 9.21
C GLU A 55 -14.62 -5.15 7.78
N ASN A 56 -14.27 -3.90 7.51
CA ASN A 56 -14.42 -3.29 6.19
C ASN A 56 -13.11 -3.24 5.41
N GLY A 57 -12.04 -3.84 5.93
CA GLY A 57 -10.77 -3.93 5.23
C GLY A 57 -10.03 -2.62 5.07
N ILE A 58 -10.28 -1.64 5.92
CA ILE A 58 -9.67 -0.32 5.79
C ILE A 58 -8.38 -0.24 6.58
N VAL A 59 -7.30 0.11 5.88
CA VAL A 59 -5.98 0.33 6.45
C VAL A 59 -5.51 1.75 6.18
N GLN A 60 -4.59 2.24 6.98
CA GLN A 60 -4.00 3.56 6.82
C GLN A 60 -2.48 3.45 6.75
N PHE A 61 -1.90 4.10 5.77
CA PHE A 61 -0.46 4.24 5.65
C PHE A 61 -0.06 5.69 5.87
N SER A 62 0.97 5.89 6.69
CA SER A 62 1.53 7.22 6.96
C SER A 62 2.94 7.26 6.38
N PRO A 63 3.13 7.88 5.21
CA PRO A 63 4.47 7.98 4.63
C PRO A 63 5.41 8.77 5.55
N GLU A 64 6.64 8.32 5.61
CA GLU A 64 7.70 9.00 6.33
C GLU A 64 8.61 9.74 5.35
N ASP A 65 9.49 10.57 5.88
CA ASP A 65 10.49 11.25 5.06
C ASP A 65 11.27 10.21 4.24
N GLY A 66 11.41 10.46 2.95
CA GLY A 66 12.11 9.58 2.04
C GLY A 66 11.24 8.55 1.34
N ASP A 67 10.04 8.26 1.84
CA ASP A 67 9.16 7.27 1.19
C ASP A 67 8.65 7.74 -0.18
N THR A 68 8.43 9.04 -0.32
CA THR A 68 7.88 9.63 -1.55
C THR A 68 8.85 10.61 -2.22
N ASP A 69 10.14 10.46 -1.97
CA ASP A 69 11.15 11.41 -2.47
C ASP A 69 11.57 11.17 -3.93
N THR A 70 11.19 10.06 -4.52
CA THR A 70 11.60 9.70 -5.87
C THR A 70 10.37 9.64 -6.77
N PRO A 71 10.19 10.59 -7.71
CA PRO A 71 9.08 10.54 -8.65
C PRO A 71 9.13 9.31 -9.53
N GLY A 72 7.97 8.85 -9.96
CA GLY A 72 7.86 7.73 -10.89
C GLY A 72 6.61 6.92 -10.68
N MET A 73 6.48 5.86 -11.46
CA MET A 73 5.38 4.91 -11.39
C MET A 73 5.82 3.70 -10.58
N TYR A 74 5.03 3.39 -9.56
CA TYR A 74 5.32 2.28 -8.65
C TYR A 74 4.23 1.23 -8.76
N SER A 75 4.63 -0.04 -8.76
CA SER A 75 3.70 -1.12 -8.49
C SER A 75 3.53 -1.24 -6.98
N MET A 76 2.29 -1.39 -6.53
CA MET A 76 1.94 -1.34 -5.13
C MET A 76 1.11 -2.55 -4.76
N GLU A 77 1.39 -3.14 -3.59
CA GLU A 77 0.63 -4.26 -3.06
C GLU A 77 0.57 -4.19 -1.55
N TYR A 78 -0.43 -4.85 -0.98
CA TYR A 78 -0.54 -5.02 0.46
C TYR A 78 -0.37 -6.49 0.80
N VAL A 79 0.45 -6.77 1.80
CA VAL A 79 0.67 -8.13 2.28
C VAL A 79 0.04 -8.25 3.66
N ILE A 80 -0.96 -9.11 3.75
CA ILE A 80 -1.68 -9.36 5.00
C ILE A 80 -1.14 -10.65 5.61
N THR A 81 -0.72 -10.57 6.86
CA THR A 81 -0.33 -11.76 7.63
C THR A 81 -1.41 -12.00 8.69
N TYR A 82 -1.99 -13.18 8.68
CA TYR A 82 -3.03 -13.56 9.64
C TYR A 82 -2.46 -14.25 10.85
N LEU A 83 -3.22 -14.26 11.93
CA LEU A 83 -2.91 -15.09 13.09
C LEU A 83 -2.81 -16.54 12.62
N GLY A 84 -1.77 -17.25 13.02
CA GLY A 84 -1.49 -18.57 12.51
C GLY A 84 -0.49 -18.63 11.35
N GLY A 85 -0.06 -17.47 10.84
CA GLY A 85 1.03 -17.39 9.89
C GLY A 85 0.66 -17.43 8.41
N LYS A 86 -0.62 -17.54 8.06
CA LYS A 86 -1.04 -17.48 6.66
C LYS A 86 -0.91 -16.06 6.13
N THR A 87 -0.60 -15.93 4.84
CA THR A 87 -0.44 -14.63 4.19
C THR A 87 -1.34 -14.52 2.97
N GLN A 88 -1.71 -13.28 2.65
CA GLN A 88 -2.48 -12.95 1.46
C GLN A 88 -1.95 -11.65 0.89
N THR A 89 -1.78 -11.61 -0.43
CA THR A 89 -1.33 -10.40 -1.14
C THR A 89 -2.48 -9.81 -1.93
N VAL A 90 -2.67 -8.51 -1.83
CA VAL A 90 -3.73 -7.76 -2.49
C VAL A 90 -3.11 -6.64 -3.30
N PRO A 91 -3.46 -6.48 -4.58
CA PRO A 91 -4.39 -7.29 -5.37
C PRO A 91 -3.79 -8.62 -5.77
N SER A 92 -4.64 -9.61 -6.02
CA SER A 92 -4.19 -10.96 -6.37
C SER A 92 -3.96 -11.15 -7.87
N ASN A 93 -4.72 -10.47 -8.72
CA ASN A 93 -4.69 -10.66 -10.17
C ASN A 93 -4.24 -9.45 -10.96
N ASN A 94 -4.34 -8.26 -10.41
CA ASN A 94 -4.05 -7.01 -11.10
C ASN A 94 -2.89 -6.29 -10.44
N THR A 95 -2.36 -5.30 -11.13
CA THR A 95 -1.36 -4.41 -10.54
C THR A 95 -2.05 -3.15 -10.05
N MET A 96 -1.78 -2.78 -8.80
CA MET A 96 -2.18 -1.49 -8.27
C MET A 96 -1.03 -0.51 -8.46
N TRP A 97 -1.32 0.67 -8.98
CA TRP A 97 -0.29 1.64 -9.32
C TRP A 97 -0.31 2.83 -8.38
N LEU A 98 0.87 3.27 -8.00
CA LEU A 98 1.11 4.52 -7.28
C LEU A 98 1.98 5.40 -8.15
N LEU A 99 1.47 6.59 -8.51
CA LEU A 99 2.23 7.58 -9.23
C LEU A 99 2.69 8.67 -8.27
N ILE A 100 4.01 8.84 -8.17
CA ILE A 100 4.58 9.95 -7.43
C ILE A 100 4.99 11.02 -8.42
N LEU A 101 4.32 12.16 -8.33
CA LEU A 101 4.57 13.30 -9.21
C LEU A 101 5.74 14.11 -8.69
N GLY A 102 6.57 14.59 -9.62
CA GLY A 102 7.66 15.51 -9.27
C GLY A 102 7.14 16.90 -8.95
N ASP A 103 8.08 17.80 -8.68
CA ASP A 103 7.75 19.20 -8.49
C ASP A 103 7.28 19.81 -9.80
N THR A 104 6.54 20.93 -9.69
CA THR A 104 5.98 21.58 -10.88
C THR A 104 7.03 22.05 -11.88
N ASP A 105 8.26 22.20 -11.44
CA ASP A 105 9.37 22.61 -12.29
C ASP A 105 10.12 21.43 -12.93
N ASP A 106 9.71 20.23 -12.64
CA ASP A 106 10.34 19.01 -13.14
C ASP A 106 9.74 18.58 -14.48
#